data_67e3e97974ccf919a89b9aa64480c7ff
#
_entry.id   67e3e97974ccf919a89b9aa64480c7ff
#
_cell.length_a   1.000
_cell.length_b   1.000
_cell.length_c   1.000
_cell.angle_alpha   90.00
_cell.angle_beta   90.00
_cell.angle_gamma   90.00
#
_symmetry.space_group_name_H-M   'P 1'
#
loop_
_entity.id
_entity.type
_entity.pdbx_description
1 polymer ?
#
loop_
_entity_poly.entity_id
_entity_poly.type
_entity_poly.pdbx_seq_one_letter_code
_entity_poly.pdbx_strand_id
1 'polypeptide(L)'
;ELEGLIEGMLTEMSTFKENQSVLAELKAQGETDSSQVRKSLLLQATSFGPALPKLEEQAETIDQLRTEMVAFEEAGEVTKAYETSLQLEEQVEKTRQFVEVIPKHWKTLAHELRQRIDQLSAGYKEMTLDGYPLEPLGMQSDIKRFEEQRLSLVKKLEFLEINGLEEQVQQLAADIDQMYDTFRREVDARHHVKKENQALKQKALRMREKVHQLAQEFSM
;
A
#
# COMPACT_ATOMS: atom_id res chain seq x y z
N GLU A 1 -18.62 60.41 -0.02
CA GLU A 1 -19.11 59.37 -0.98
C GLU A 1 -18.14 59.15 -2.15
N LEU A 2 -17.57 60.20 -2.77
CA LEU A 2 -16.59 60.09 -3.88
C LEU A 2 -15.24 59.53 -3.43
N GLU A 3 -14.73 59.87 -2.23
CA GLU A 3 -13.50 59.35 -1.70
C GLU A 3 -13.57 57.85 -1.41
N GLY A 4 -14.66 57.33 -0.87
CA GLY A 4 -14.85 55.90 -0.66
C GLY A 4 -14.96 55.08 -1.97
N LEU A 5 -15.52 55.70 -3.02
CA LEU A 5 -15.56 55.08 -4.38
C LEU A 5 -14.15 55.01 -4.97
N ILE A 6 -13.35 56.07 -4.83
CA ILE A 6 -11.95 56.09 -5.35
C ILE A 6 -11.07 55.13 -4.59
N GLU A 7 -11.17 55.02 -3.26
CA GLU A 7 -10.44 54.03 -2.46
C GLU A 7 -10.85 52.60 -2.81
N GLY A 8 -12.13 52.34 -3.05
CA GLY A 8 -12.63 51.06 -3.53
C GLY A 8 -12.01 50.68 -4.90
N MET A 9 -12.04 51.59 -5.86
CA MET A 9 -11.45 51.37 -7.19
C MET A 9 -9.94 51.18 -7.14
N LEU A 10 -9.21 51.88 -6.29
CA LEU A 10 -7.76 51.71 -6.12
C LEU A 10 -7.43 50.33 -5.52
N THR A 11 -8.23 49.90 -4.57
CA THR A 11 -8.08 48.56 -3.96
C THR A 11 -8.33 47.48 -5.00
N GLU A 12 -9.41 47.55 -5.79
CA GLU A 12 -9.71 46.63 -6.88
C GLU A 12 -8.60 46.59 -7.96
N MET A 13 -8.07 47.77 -8.32
CA MET A 13 -6.95 47.85 -9.27
C MET A 13 -5.66 47.24 -8.71
N SER A 14 -5.38 47.37 -7.42
CA SER A 14 -4.24 46.75 -6.78
C SER A 14 -4.36 45.24 -6.77
N THR A 15 -5.51 44.75 -6.34
CA THR A 15 -5.82 43.29 -6.33
C THR A 15 -5.77 42.68 -7.75
N PHE A 16 -6.27 43.42 -8.75
CA PHE A 16 -6.20 42.99 -10.14
C PHE A 16 -4.75 42.83 -10.64
N LYS A 17 -3.88 43.80 -10.34
CA LYS A 17 -2.46 43.74 -10.73
C LYS A 17 -1.71 42.63 -10.01
N GLU A 18 -1.98 42.43 -8.72
CA GLU A 18 -1.42 41.35 -7.94
C GLU A 18 -1.82 39.99 -8.52
N ASN A 19 -3.13 39.79 -8.78
CA ASN A 19 -3.63 38.57 -9.39
C ASN A 19 -3.03 38.32 -10.78
N GLN A 20 -2.84 39.33 -11.59
CA GLN A 20 -2.22 39.21 -12.91
C GLN A 20 -0.73 38.77 -12.85
N SER A 21 0.02 39.28 -11.85
CA SER A 21 1.44 38.88 -11.66
C SER A 21 1.55 37.44 -11.19
N VAL A 22 0.72 37.07 -10.21
CA VAL A 22 0.70 35.70 -9.64
C VAL A 22 0.19 34.68 -10.66
N LEU A 23 -0.81 35.06 -11.49
CA LEU A 23 -1.34 34.21 -12.54
C LEU A 23 -0.25 33.79 -13.54
N ALA A 24 0.66 34.72 -13.93
CA ALA A 24 1.73 34.41 -14.86
C ALA A 24 2.73 33.36 -14.27
N GLU A 25 3.01 33.45 -12.99
CA GLU A 25 3.87 32.49 -12.28
C GLU A 25 3.19 31.12 -12.15
N LEU A 26 1.92 31.10 -11.70
CA LEU A 26 1.13 29.87 -11.58
C LEU A 26 0.92 29.14 -12.91
N LYS A 27 0.76 29.91 -13.99
CA LYS A 27 0.66 29.35 -15.35
C LYS A 27 1.94 28.63 -15.77
N ALA A 28 3.10 29.26 -15.61
CA ALA A 28 4.38 28.66 -15.96
C ALA A 28 4.70 27.40 -15.12
N GLN A 29 4.38 27.45 -13.83
CA GLN A 29 4.50 26.33 -12.91
C GLN A 29 3.55 25.20 -13.31
N GLY A 30 2.27 25.50 -13.52
CA GLY A 30 1.25 24.53 -13.90
C GLY A 30 1.52 23.82 -15.21
N GLU A 31 2.10 24.51 -16.22
CA GLU A 31 2.52 23.89 -17.48
C GLU A 31 3.67 22.88 -17.27
N THR A 32 4.63 23.23 -16.43
CA THR A 32 5.77 22.37 -16.12
C THR A 32 5.31 21.12 -15.37
N ASP A 33 4.51 21.30 -14.32
CA ASP A 33 4.08 20.22 -13.45
C ASP A 33 3.09 19.29 -14.16
N SER A 34 2.13 19.81 -14.94
CA SER A 34 1.25 19.04 -15.78
C SER A 34 2.00 18.16 -16.78
N SER A 35 3.04 18.73 -17.42
CA SER A 35 3.90 18.00 -18.34
C SER A 35 4.67 16.88 -17.64
N GLN A 36 5.15 17.09 -16.41
CA GLN A 36 5.82 16.07 -15.60
C GLN A 36 4.87 14.94 -15.20
N VAL A 37 3.66 15.26 -14.75
CA VAL A 37 2.63 14.26 -14.42
C VAL A 37 2.36 13.37 -15.62
N ARG A 38 2.06 13.95 -16.79
CA ARG A 38 1.82 13.19 -18.03
C ARG A 38 3.00 12.31 -18.42
N LYS A 39 4.21 12.86 -18.38
CA LYS A 39 5.43 12.10 -18.67
C LYS A 39 5.57 10.90 -17.72
N SER A 40 5.32 11.08 -16.44
CA SER A 40 5.38 10.01 -15.45
C SER A 40 4.33 8.93 -15.71
N LEU A 41 3.09 9.31 -16.03
CA LEU A 41 2.03 8.35 -16.38
C LEU A 41 2.38 7.53 -17.62
N LEU A 42 2.95 8.15 -18.65
CA LEU A 42 3.35 7.44 -19.88
C LEU A 42 4.54 6.52 -19.66
N LEU A 43 5.58 6.98 -18.93
CA LEU A 43 6.81 6.20 -18.75
C LEU A 43 6.66 5.06 -17.73
N GLN A 44 5.76 5.20 -16.77
CA GLN A 44 5.60 4.27 -15.65
C GLN A 44 4.21 3.62 -15.62
N ALA A 45 3.48 3.57 -16.74
CA ALA A 45 2.09 3.10 -16.81
C ALA A 45 1.87 1.76 -16.09
N THR A 46 2.77 0.79 -16.29
CA THR A 46 2.71 -0.53 -15.65
C THR A 46 2.86 -0.50 -14.13
N SER A 47 3.50 0.54 -13.59
CA SER A 47 3.77 0.69 -12.16
C SER A 47 2.56 1.19 -11.38
N PHE A 48 1.54 1.71 -12.05
CA PHE A 48 0.31 2.19 -11.40
C PHE A 48 -0.76 1.10 -11.26
N GLY A 49 -0.63 -0.02 -11.97
CA GLY A 49 -1.58 -1.13 -11.92
C GLY A 49 -3.02 -0.69 -12.18
N PRO A 50 -3.99 -1.07 -11.33
CA PRO A 50 -5.40 -0.75 -11.53
C PRO A 50 -5.75 0.74 -11.32
N ALA A 51 -4.85 1.54 -10.76
CA ALA A 51 -5.05 2.97 -10.54
C ALA A 51 -4.84 3.81 -11.81
N LEU A 52 -4.18 3.26 -12.85
CA LEU A 52 -3.82 3.99 -14.06
C LEU A 52 -5.02 4.71 -14.73
N PRO A 53 -6.19 4.09 -14.95
CA PRO A 53 -7.32 4.77 -15.59
C PRO A 53 -7.80 5.99 -14.80
N LYS A 54 -7.80 5.91 -13.48
CA LYS A 54 -8.17 7.04 -12.61
C LYS A 54 -7.13 8.16 -12.61
N LEU A 55 -5.86 7.82 -12.73
CA LEU A 55 -4.79 8.82 -12.87
C LEU A 55 -4.86 9.51 -14.25
N GLU A 56 -5.25 8.81 -15.30
CA GLU A 56 -5.51 9.38 -16.62
C GLU A 56 -6.69 10.35 -16.58
N GLU A 57 -7.80 10.00 -15.89
CA GLU A 57 -8.94 10.93 -15.65
C GLU A 57 -8.48 12.19 -14.89
N GLN A 58 -7.59 12.07 -13.91
CA GLN A 58 -7.03 13.23 -13.20
C GLN A 58 -6.16 14.10 -14.14
N ALA A 59 -5.37 13.49 -15.03
CA ALA A 59 -4.58 14.22 -16.01
C ALA A 59 -5.46 14.94 -17.05
N GLU A 60 -6.58 14.36 -17.46
CA GLU A 60 -7.56 15.02 -18.31
C GLU A 60 -8.21 16.22 -17.61
N THR A 61 -8.54 16.09 -16.32
CA THR A 61 -9.07 17.20 -15.51
C THR A 61 -8.07 18.36 -15.43
N ILE A 62 -6.78 18.06 -15.25
CA ILE A 62 -5.71 19.06 -15.26
C ILE A 62 -5.67 19.81 -16.60
N ASP A 63 -5.82 19.11 -17.74
CA ASP A 63 -5.82 19.77 -19.05
C ASP A 63 -7.08 20.61 -19.30
N GLN A 64 -8.22 20.17 -18.80
CA GLN A 64 -9.45 20.95 -18.85
C GLN A 64 -9.29 22.26 -18.08
N LEU A 65 -8.86 22.20 -16.82
CA LEU A 65 -8.60 23.38 -16.00
C LEU A 65 -7.60 24.35 -16.65
N ARG A 66 -6.54 23.81 -17.26
CA ARG A 66 -5.58 24.63 -18.01
C ARG A 66 -6.20 25.33 -19.20
N THR A 67 -7.05 24.64 -19.94
CA THR A 67 -7.73 25.19 -21.11
C THR A 67 -8.73 26.29 -20.69
N GLU A 68 -9.49 26.05 -19.62
CA GLU A 68 -10.40 27.03 -19.04
C GLU A 68 -9.68 28.29 -18.52
N MET A 69 -8.56 28.10 -17.82
CA MET A 69 -7.74 29.20 -17.34
C MET A 69 -7.27 30.11 -18.49
N VAL A 70 -6.78 29.52 -19.58
CA VAL A 70 -6.35 30.29 -20.78
C VAL A 70 -7.54 31.01 -21.42
N ALA A 71 -8.69 30.36 -21.53
CA ALA A 71 -9.91 30.98 -22.09
C ALA A 71 -10.39 32.19 -21.27
N PHE A 72 -10.35 32.11 -19.93
CA PHE A 72 -10.66 33.26 -19.06
C PHE A 72 -9.63 34.40 -19.18
N GLU A 73 -8.34 34.04 -19.31
CA GLU A 73 -7.28 35.04 -19.53
C GLU A 73 -7.52 35.81 -20.87
N GLU A 74 -7.79 35.08 -21.95
CA GLU A 74 -8.08 35.66 -23.26
C GLU A 74 -9.36 36.51 -23.27
N ALA A 75 -10.35 36.14 -22.47
CA ALA A 75 -11.57 36.92 -22.30
C ALA A 75 -11.40 38.17 -21.40
N GLY A 76 -10.20 38.36 -20.77
CA GLY A 76 -9.93 39.43 -19.83
C GLY A 76 -10.55 39.22 -18.43
N GLU A 77 -11.05 38.01 -18.13
CA GLU A 77 -11.67 37.64 -16.87
C GLU A 77 -10.60 37.21 -15.84
N VAL A 78 -9.68 38.12 -15.49
CA VAL A 78 -8.48 37.83 -14.68
C VAL A 78 -8.81 37.14 -13.34
N THR A 79 -9.89 37.52 -12.68
CA THR A 79 -10.28 36.91 -11.39
C THR A 79 -10.64 35.44 -11.57
N LYS A 80 -11.40 35.09 -12.60
CA LYS A 80 -11.75 33.69 -12.88
C LYS A 80 -10.53 32.88 -13.33
N ALA A 81 -9.68 33.47 -14.15
CA ALA A 81 -8.42 32.83 -14.55
C ALA A 81 -7.55 32.52 -13.32
N TYR A 82 -7.47 33.44 -12.35
CA TYR A 82 -6.75 33.23 -11.10
C TYR A 82 -7.38 32.14 -10.23
N GLU A 83 -8.70 32.14 -10.04
CA GLU A 83 -9.40 31.08 -9.30
C GLU A 83 -9.19 29.71 -9.94
N THR A 84 -9.26 29.62 -11.28
CA THR A 84 -9.02 28.39 -12.01
C THR A 84 -7.54 27.94 -11.90
N SER A 85 -6.59 28.88 -11.85
CA SER A 85 -5.17 28.55 -11.65
C SER A 85 -4.90 27.94 -10.28
N LEU A 86 -5.58 28.39 -9.22
CA LEU A 86 -5.47 27.78 -7.90
C LEU A 86 -6.05 26.35 -7.87
N GLN A 87 -7.18 26.14 -8.55
CA GLN A 87 -7.75 24.78 -8.69
C GLN A 87 -6.81 23.85 -9.48
N LEU A 88 -6.17 24.38 -10.53
CA LEU A 88 -5.17 23.65 -11.31
C LEU A 88 -3.98 23.24 -10.45
N GLU A 89 -3.44 24.17 -9.64
CA GLU A 89 -2.33 23.90 -8.73
C GLU A 89 -2.68 22.79 -7.72
N GLU A 90 -3.84 22.90 -7.08
CA GLU A 90 -4.33 21.87 -6.14
C GLU A 90 -4.46 20.50 -6.81
N GLN A 91 -5.05 20.47 -8.01
CA GLN A 91 -5.25 19.22 -8.75
C GLN A 91 -3.94 18.60 -9.22
N VAL A 92 -2.99 19.40 -9.66
CA VAL A 92 -1.65 18.95 -10.05
C VAL A 92 -0.90 18.37 -8.84
N GLU A 93 -0.88 19.09 -7.71
CA GLU A 93 -0.20 18.65 -6.50
C GLU A 93 -0.78 17.33 -5.98
N LYS A 94 -2.10 17.21 -5.95
CA LYS A 94 -2.79 15.97 -5.57
C LYS A 94 -2.43 14.81 -6.50
N THR A 95 -2.41 15.06 -7.80
CA THR A 95 -2.06 14.02 -8.79
C THR A 95 -0.59 13.63 -8.69
N ARG A 96 0.30 14.59 -8.42
CA ARG A 96 1.73 14.34 -8.18
C ARG A 96 1.94 13.40 -6.98
N GLN A 97 1.23 13.62 -5.89
CA GLN A 97 1.28 12.74 -4.71
C GLN A 97 0.85 11.31 -5.06
N PHE A 98 -0.20 11.14 -5.86
CA PHE A 98 -0.61 9.81 -6.33
C PHE A 98 0.47 9.14 -7.19
N VAL A 99 1.07 9.88 -8.13
CA VAL A 99 2.14 9.38 -9.01
C VAL A 99 3.36 8.93 -8.21
N GLU A 100 3.66 9.57 -7.10
CA GLU A 100 4.78 9.21 -6.22
C GLU A 100 4.48 8.00 -5.34
N VAL A 101 3.29 7.96 -4.75
CA VAL A 101 2.94 6.99 -3.70
C VAL A 101 2.44 5.66 -4.27
N ILE A 102 1.59 5.69 -5.31
CA ILE A 102 0.93 4.50 -5.83
C ILE A 102 1.89 3.42 -6.34
N PRO A 103 2.95 3.71 -7.10
CA PRO A 103 3.85 2.68 -7.61
C PRO A 103 4.51 1.84 -6.51
N LYS A 104 4.89 2.47 -5.41
CA LYS A 104 5.47 1.80 -4.24
C LYS A 104 4.48 0.79 -3.64
N HIS A 105 3.26 1.25 -3.36
CA HIS A 105 2.24 0.39 -2.76
C HIS A 105 1.74 -0.69 -3.70
N TRP A 106 1.60 -0.38 -4.99
CA TRP A 106 1.25 -1.38 -5.99
C TRP A 106 2.28 -2.49 -6.06
N LYS A 107 3.57 -2.17 -6.10
CA LYS A 107 4.65 -3.16 -6.07
C LYS A 107 4.55 -4.06 -4.84
N THR A 108 4.37 -3.48 -3.66
CA THR A 108 4.26 -4.23 -2.41
C THR A 108 3.02 -5.13 -2.39
N LEU A 109 1.84 -4.61 -2.76
CA LEU A 109 0.59 -5.35 -2.72
C LEU A 109 0.49 -6.41 -3.83
N ALA A 110 0.92 -6.08 -5.06
CA ALA A 110 0.76 -6.97 -6.21
C ALA A 110 1.81 -8.07 -6.29
N HIS A 111 3.00 -7.84 -5.75
CA HIS A 111 4.11 -8.79 -5.86
C HIS A 111 4.57 -9.30 -4.50
N GLU A 112 5.03 -8.43 -3.60
CA GLU A 112 5.69 -8.85 -2.38
C GLU A 112 4.73 -9.56 -1.41
N LEU A 113 3.63 -8.91 -1.03
CA LEU A 113 2.66 -9.50 -0.09
C LEU A 113 1.90 -10.68 -0.72
N ARG A 114 1.56 -10.58 -2.01
CA ARG A 114 0.95 -11.70 -2.74
C ARG A 114 1.83 -12.93 -2.69
N GLN A 115 3.11 -12.81 -3.05
CA GLN A 115 4.06 -13.93 -3.02
C GLN A 115 4.17 -14.53 -1.61
N ARG A 116 4.21 -13.70 -0.58
CA ARG A 116 4.29 -14.15 0.82
C ARG A 116 3.03 -14.91 1.26
N ILE A 117 1.84 -14.44 0.88
CA ILE A 117 0.57 -15.13 1.16
C ILE A 117 0.51 -16.47 0.41
N ASP A 118 0.94 -16.50 -0.84
CA ASP A 118 1.01 -17.74 -1.64
C ASP A 118 1.97 -18.76 -0.99
N GLN A 119 3.12 -18.30 -0.49
CA GLN A 119 4.08 -19.14 0.25
C GLN A 119 3.50 -19.67 1.57
N LEU A 120 2.78 -18.84 2.33
CA LEU A 120 2.07 -19.30 3.54
C LEU A 120 1.03 -20.36 3.22
N SER A 121 0.27 -20.17 2.15
CA SER A 121 -0.75 -21.13 1.69
C SER A 121 -0.11 -22.47 1.27
N ALA A 122 1.01 -22.42 0.55
CA ALA A 122 1.76 -23.62 0.17
C ALA A 122 2.34 -24.34 1.39
N GLY A 123 3.00 -23.59 2.29
CA GLY A 123 3.57 -24.13 3.53
C GLY A 123 2.51 -24.75 4.44
N TYR A 124 1.34 -24.13 4.57
CA TYR A 124 0.21 -24.70 5.33
C TYR A 124 -0.21 -26.06 4.77
N LYS A 125 -0.35 -26.20 3.45
CA LYS A 125 -0.73 -27.45 2.79
C LYS A 125 0.32 -28.54 3.01
N GLU A 126 1.61 -28.21 2.82
CA GLU A 126 2.72 -29.12 3.03
C GLU A 126 2.79 -29.63 4.47
N MET A 127 2.75 -28.71 5.44
CA MET A 127 2.77 -29.07 6.85
C MET A 127 1.55 -29.91 7.26
N THR A 128 0.36 -29.62 6.72
CA THR A 128 -0.84 -30.44 6.97
C THR A 128 -0.68 -31.86 6.43
N LEU A 129 -0.13 -32.01 5.22
CA LEU A 129 0.19 -33.33 4.63
C LEU A 129 1.22 -34.10 5.47
N ASP A 130 2.18 -33.41 6.05
CA ASP A 130 3.18 -33.98 6.95
C ASP A 130 2.63 -34.30 8.35
N GLY A 131 1.32 -34.02 8.58
CA GLY A 131 0.62 -34.34 9.83
C GLY A 131 0.91 -33.38 10.96
N TYR A 132 1.17 -32.10 10.69
CA TYR A 132 1.17 -31.06 11.71
C TYR A 132 -0.26 -30.70 12.10
N PRO A 133 -0.60 -30.55 13.39
CA PRO A 133 -1.94 -30.22 13.85
C PRO A 133 -2.20 -28.71 13.75
N LEU A 134 -2.33 -28.18 12.53
CA LEU A 134 -2.47 -26.75 12.28
C LEU A 134 -3.93 -26.25 12.37
N GLU A 135 -4.92 -27.14 12.27
CA GLU A 135 -6.35 -26.78 12.30
C GLU A 135 -6.76 -25.97 13.55
N PRO A 136 -6.34 -26.35 14.78
CA PRO A 136 -6.73 -25.62 15.99
C PRO A 136 -6.17 -24.18 16.04
N LEU A 137 -5.16 -23.89 15.23
CA LEU A 137 -4.49 -22.58 15.19
C LEU A 137 -5.21 -21.58 14.27
N GLY A 138 -6.24 -22.02 13.52
CA GLY A 138 -7.01 -21.15 12.64
C GLY A 138 -6.24 -20.57 11.44
N MET A 139 -5.02 -21.04 11.18
CA MET A 139 -4.09 -20.47 10.17
C MET A 139 -4.71 -20.40 8.76
N GLN A 140 -5.53 -21.36 8.37
CA GLN A 140 -6.16 -21.35 7.05
C GLN A 140 -7.13 -20.17 6.89
N SER A 141 -7.87 -19.84 7.93
CA SER A 141 -8.79 -18.69 7.92
C SER A 141 -8.03 -17.36 7.90
N ASP A 142 -6.91 -17.29 8.62
CA ASP A 142 -6.07 -16.11 8.64
C ASP A 142 -5.39 -15.85 7.28
N ILE A 143 -4.89 -16.89 6.61
CA ILE A 143 -4.32 -16.77 5.26
C ILE A 143 -5.37 -16.25 4.26
N LYS A 144 -6.61 -16.72 4.35
CA LYS A 144 -7.71 -16.19 3.51
C LYS A 144 -7.99 -14.72 3.83
N ARG A 145 -8.03 -14.38 5.12
CA ARG A 145 -8.23 -13.00 5.57
C ARG A 145 -7.12 -12.07 5.04
N PHE A 146 -5.87 -12.49 5.05
CA PHE A 146 -4.76 -11.70 4.49
C PHE A 146 -4.94 -11.42 2.99
N GLU A 147 -5.39 -12.42 2.22
CA GLU A 147 -5.67 -12.22 0.80
C GLU A 147 -6.85 -11.26 0.57
N GLU A 148 -7.92 -11.38 1.36
CA GLU A 148 -9.06 -10.46 1.31
C GLU A 148 -8.64 -9.02 1.67
N GLN A 149 -7.83 -8.85 2.71
CA GLN A 149 -7.28 -7.54 3.11
C GLN A 149 -6.40 -6.96 2.00
N ARG A 150 -5.49 -7.76 1.42
CA ARG A 150 -4.66 -7.35 0.30
C ARG A 150 -5.49 -6.86 -0.89
N LEU A 151 -6.51 -7.63 -1.27
CA LEU A 151 -7.42 -7.25 -2.37
C LEU A 151 -8.22 -5.98 -2.06
N SER A 152 -8.62 -5.79 -0.80
CA SER A 152 -9.27 -4.55 -0.35
C SER A 152 -8.34 -3.34 -0.49
N LEU A 153 -7.05 -3.48 -0.13
CA LEU A 153 -6.05 -2.42 -0.28
C LEU A 153 -5.75 -2.12 -1.76
N VAL A 154 -5.74 -3.14 -2.63
CA VAL A 154 -5.64 -2.96 -4.09
C VAL A 154 -6.81 -2.14 -4.63
N LYS A 155 -8.04 -2.39 -4.16
CA LYS A 155 -9.21 -1.57 -4.53
C LYS A 155 -9.09 -0.13 -4.08
N LYS A 156 -8.53 0.13 -2.89
CA LYS A 156 -8.26 1.51 -2.45
C LYS A 156 -7.30 2.23 -3.39
N LEU A 157 -6.25 1.55 -3.87
CA LEU A 157 -5.36 2.12 -4.89
C LEU A 157 -6.10 2.42 -6.19
N GLU A 158 -6.96 1.53 -6.65
CA GLU A 158 -7.79 1.73 -7.85
C GLU A 158 -8.64 3.01 -7.79
N PHE A 159 -9.14 3.34 -6.60
CA PHE A 159 -9.95 4.55 -6.35
C PHE A 159 -9.14 5.75 -5.85
N LEU A 160 -7.82 5.68 -5.87
CA LEU A 160 -6.91 6.73 -5.39
C LEU A 160 -7.08 7.08 -3.90
N GLU A 161 -7.55 6.14 -3.09
CA GLU A 161 -7.73 6.29 -1.64
C GLU A 161 -6.41 5.96 -0.93
N ILE A 162 -5.49 6.93 -0.88
CA ILE A 162 -4.15 6.73 -0.28
C ILE A 162 -4.07 7.06 1.20
N ASN A 163 -5.10 7.69 1.79
CA ASN A 163 -5.09 8.08 3.19
C ASN A 163 -5.06 6.86 4.11
N GLY A 164 -4.05 6.78 4.99
CA GLY A 164 -3.85 5.65 5.91
C GLY A 164 -3.51 4.32 5.21
N LEU A 165 -3.15 4.34 3.92
CA LEU A 165 -2.83 3.14 3.16
C LEU A 165 -1.48 2.54 3.60
N GLU A 166 -0.48 3.39 3.85
CA GLU A 166 0.85 2.95 4.29
C GLU A 166 0.75 2.13 5.59
N GLU A 167 0.02 2.64 6.58
CA GLU A 167 -0.17 1.98 7.88
C GLU A 167 -0.88 0.63 7.72
N GLN A 168 -1.90 0.56 6.84
CA GLN A 168 -2.63 -0.67 6.58
C GLN A 168 -1.78 -1.71 5.85
N VAL A 169 -0.94 -1.30 4.91
CA VAL A 169 0.01 -2.17 4.22
C VAL A 169 1.06 -2.71 5.19
N GLN A 170 1.59 -1.85 6.06
CA GLN A 170 2.56 -2.24 7.09
C GLN A 170 1.95 -3.20 8.10
N GLN A 171 0.70 -2.95 8.54
CA GLN A 171 0.00 -3.85 9.45
C GLN A 171 -0.20 -5.24 8.82
N LEU A 172 -0.66 -5.30 7.57
CA LEU A 172 -0.81 -6.57 6.86
C LEU A 172 0.54 -7.31 6.72
N ALA A 173 1.61 -6.59 6.44
CA ALA A 173 2.95 -7.16 6.37
C ALA A 173 3.39 -7.74 7.73
N ALA A 174 3.13 -7.03 8.83
CA ALA A 174 3.45 -7.48 10.19
C ALA A 174 2.62 -8.72 10.59
N ASP A 175 1.32 -8.76 10.26
CA ASP A 175 0.46 -9.91 10.52
C ASP A 175 0.95 -11.16 9.76
N ILE A 176 1.41 -10.99 8.53
CA ILE A 176 2.03 -12.04 7.72
C ILE A 176 3.34 -12.53 8.37
N ASP A 177 4.19 -11.62 8.87
CA ASP A 177 5.43 -11.99 9.57
C ASP A 177 5.15 -12.78 10.84
N GLN A 178 4.15 -12.38 11.61
CA GLN A 178 3.71 -13.11 12.79
C GLN A 178 3.25 -14.54 12.45
N MET A 179 2.58 -14.71 11.32
CA MET A 179 2.20 -16.03 10.83
C MET A 179 3.41 -16.91 10.49
N TYR A 180 4.44 -16.36 9.81
CA TYR A 180 5.70 -17.08 9.56
C TYR A 180 6.38 -17.51 10.86
N ASP A 181 6.38 -16.66 11.88
CA ASP A 181 6.95 -17.01 13.18
C ASP A 181 6.15 -18.12 13.89
N THR A 182 4.83 -18.17 13.66
CA THR A 182 3.99 -19.25 14.18
C THR A 182 4.31 -20.57 13.48
N PHE A 183 4.43 -20.57 12.15
CA PHE A 183 4.90 -21.77 11.43
C PHE A 183 6.25 -22.26 11.91
N ARG A 184 7.20 -21.37 12.12
CA ARG A 184 8.54 -21.72 12.62
C ARG A 184 8.46 -22.36 13.99
N ARG A 185 7.67 -21.79 14.91
CA ARG A 185 7.47 -22.36 16.25
C ARG A 185 6.87 -23.76 16.21
N GLU A 186 5.91 -24.03 15.34
CA GLU A 186 5.32 -25.36 15.17
C GLU A 186 6.33 -26.39 14.65
N VAL A 187 7.17 -26.01 13.70
CA VAL A 187 8.26 -26.86 13.21
C VAL A 187 9.24 -27.20 14.33
N ASP A 188 9.68 -26.20 15.09
CA ASP A 188 10.62 -26.36 16.21
C ASP A 188 10.03 -27.22 17.33
N ALA A 189 8.76 -26.99 17.68
CA ALA A 189 8.05 -27.78 18.67
C ALA A 189 7.99 -29.28 18.28
N ARG A 190 7.65 -29.56 17.02
CA ARG A 190 7.63 -30.94 16.51
C ARG A 190 9.00 -31.60 16.52
N HIS A 191 10.04 -30.88 16.13
CA HIS A 191 11.42 -31.38 16.22
C HIS A 191 11.82 -31.71 17.66
N HIS A 192 11.46 -30.86 18.61
CA HIS A 192 11.73 -31.09 20.04
C HIS A 192 10.99 -32.33 20.54
N VAL A 193 9.70 -32.46 20.31
CA VAL A 193 8.90 -33.64 20.69
C VAL A 193 9.43 -34.92 20.06
N LYS A 194 9.84 -34.89 18.80
CA LYS A 194 10.44 -36.06 18.14
C LYS A 194 11.75 -36.51 18.79
N LYS A 195 12.60 -35.54 19.14
CA LYS A 195 13.89 -35.81 19.84
C LYS A 195 13.67 -36.37 21.24
N GLU A 196 12.73 -35.81 21.99
CA GLU A 196 12.41 -36.31 23.34
C GLU A 196 11.81 -37.72 23.30
N ASN A 197 10.88 -37.98 22.36
CA ASN A 197 10.31 -39.31 22.16
C ASN A 197 11.37 -40.36 21.80
N GLN A 198 12.36 -40.00 21.01
CA GLN A 198 13.49 -40.92 20.71
C GLN A 198 14.35 -41.19 21.95
N ALA A 199 14.63 -40.15 22.74
CA ALA A 199 15.37 -40.30 23.99
C ALA A 199 14.62 -41.17 25.01
N LEU A 200 13.30 -40.97 25.14
CA LEU A 200 12.44 -41.79 26.00
C LEU A 200 12.39 -43.27 25.58
N LYS A 201 12.24 -43.51 24.25
CA LYS A 201 12.28 -44.88 23.70
C LYS A 201 13.61 -45.57 24.03
N GLN A 202 14.73 -44.91 23.84
CA GLN A 202 16.06 -45.45 24.20
C GLN A 202 16.19 -45.74 25.71
N LYS A 203 15.68 -44.83 26.53
CA LYS A 203 15.67 -45.01 28.00
C LYS A 203 14.83 -46.23 28.40
N ALA A 204 13.64 -46.37 27.79
CA ALA A 204 12.75 -47.52 28.05
C ALA A 204 13.40 -48.84 27.64
N LEU A 205 14.07 -48.90 26.49
CA LEU A 205 14.81 -50.09 26.07
C LEU A 205 15.92 -50.46 27.05
N ARG A 206 16.73 -49.51 27.48
CA ARG A 206 17.79 -49.74 28.48
C ARG A 206 17.23 -50.21 29.84
N MET A 207 16.08 -49.70 30.24
CA MET A 207 15.41 -50.17 31.47
C MET A 207 14.91 -51.59 31.33
N ARG A 208 14.33 -51.93 30.18
CA ARG A 208 13.85 -53.30 29.88
C ARG A 208 15.01 -54.32 29.90
N GLU A 209 16.14 -53.96 29.30
CA GLU A 209 17.37 -54.79 29.35
C GLU A 209 17.87 -55.01 30.76
N LYS A 210 17.91 -53.95 31.60
CA LYS A 210 18.30 -54.06 33.01
C LYS A 210 17.35 -54.96 33.81
N VAL A 211 16.05 -54.82 33.62
CA VAL A 211 15.04 -55.67 34.27
C VAL A 211 15.24 -57.13 33.86
N HIS A 212 15.53 -57.40 32.59
CA HIS A 212 15.77 -58.76 32.11
C HIS A 212 17.05 -59.34 32.70
N GLN A 213 18.13 -58.59 32.78
CA GLN A 213 19.38 -59.00 33.44
C GLN A 213 19.17 -59.35 34.91
N LEU A 214 18.47 -58.47 35.66
CA LEU A 214 18.16 -58.74 37.08
C LEU A 214 17.28 -59.98 37.22
N ALA A 215 16.28 -60.17 36.39
CA ALA A 215 15.43 -61.37 36.44
C ALA A 215 16.22 -62.68 36.19
N GLN A 216 17.25 -62.64 35.37
CA GLN A 216 18.15 -63.78 35.15
C GLN A 216 19.06 -64.02 36.38
N GLU A 217 19.57 -62.96 37.01
CA GLU A 217 20.39 -63.10 38.23
C GLU A 217 19.64 -63.66 39.43
N PHE A 218 18.34 -63.36 39.55
CA PHE A 218 17.49 -63.88 40.64
C PHE A 218 16.85 -65.24 40.33
N SER A 219 17.01 -65.80 39.15
CA SER A 219 16.50 -67.09 38.74
C SER A 219 17.53 -68.22 38.81
N MET A 220 18.73 -67.91 39.28
CA MET A 220 19.79 -68.85 39.65
C MET A 220 19.80 -69.02 41.20
#